data_a4dfa477a105d9e6bad47c1ead0f4f33
#
_entry.id   a4dfa477a105d9e6bad47c1ead0f4f33
#
_cell.length_a   1.000
_cell.length_b   1.000
_cell.length_c   1.000
_cell.angle_alpha   90.00
_cell.angle_beta   90.00
_cell.angle_gamma   90.00
#
_symmetry.space_group_name_H-M   'P 1'
#
loop_
_entity.id
_entity.type
_entity.pdbx_description
1 polymer ?
#
loop_
_entity_poly.entity_id
_entity_poly.type
_entity_poly.pdbx_seq_one_letter_code
_entity_poly.pdbx_strand_id
1 'polypeptide(L)'
;MEALIHSIQVGKTREFPCESDSTSKRLQTTKPWSSAIIKEPVSGPVRVSTHGLDGDQQSDRESHGGVDKAVLCYGLEHYRKWNEIYPLCGFNPGGFGENLTLSGLTEREVCVGDQWEASGVVFEISQPRQPCWKLARRWGIKELVRQVTELTNPGWYCRVIKPGAVSAGSTISLIARPFPNWSVHRLLEMLFQGRVSEEGRVDLEELLPLSEAYRSDLLRE
;
A
#
# COMPACT_ATOMS: atom_id res chain seq x y z
N MET A 1 -4.27 8.60 -18.95
CA MET A 1 -2.99 8.36 -18.24
C MET A 1 -2.77 6.86 -18.20
N GLU A 2 -1.56 6.42 -18.47
CA GLU A 2 -1.19 5.01 -18.50
C GLU A 2 0.05 4.78 -17.64
N ALA A 3 0.15 3.58 -17.07
CA ALA A 3 1.27 3.12 -16.28
C ALA A 3 1.50 1.62 -16.53
N LEU A 4 2.50 1.02 -15.89
CA LEU A 4 2.85 -0.37 -16.08
C LEU A 4 2.77 -1.12 -14.75
N ILE A 5 2.17 -2.30 -14.75
CA ILE A 5 2.32 -3.27 -13.66
C ILE A 5 3.72 -3.88 -13.80
N HIS A 6 4.70 -3.30 -13.07
CA HIS A 6 6.10 -3.73 -13.16
C HIS A 6 6.26 -5.15 -12.63
N SER A 7 5.64 -5.45 -11.49
CA SER A 7 5.67 -6.79 -10.90
C SER A 7 4.47 -7.02 -9.98
N ILE A 8 4.15 -8.30 -9.79
CA ILE A 8 3.07 -8.78 -8.92
C ILE A 8 3.67 -9.66 -7.84
N GLN A 9 3.26 -9.46 -6.59
CA GLN A 9 3.77 -10.21 -5.45
C GLN A 9 2.62 -10.70 -4.57
N VAL A 10 2.80 -11.92 -4.03
CA VAL A 10 1.89 -12.51 -3.06
C VAL A 10 2.67 -13.03 -1.86
N GLY A 11 2.05 -13.02 -0.69
CA GLY A 11 2.69 -13.48 0.55
C GLY A 11 1.78 -14.37 1.36
N LYS A 12 2.36 -15.40 1.97
CA LYS A 12 1.67 -16.23 2.96
C LYS A 12 2.01 -15.76 4.36
N THR A 13 1.08 -15.94 5.29
CA THR A 13 1.32 -15.67 6.70
C THR A 13 2.43 -16.57 7.20
N ARG A 14 3.45 -15.95 7.80
CA ARG A 14 4.59 -16.62 8.46
C ARG A 14 4.67 -16.17 9.90
N GLU A 15 5.09 -17.09 10.77
CA GLU A 15 5.41 -16.80 12.17
C GLU A 15 6.88 -16.39 12.28
N PHE A 16 7.13 -15.34 13.05
CA PHE A 16 8.45 -14.85 13.36
C PHE A 16 8.69 -15.02 14.86
N PRO A 17 9.75 -15.74 15.26
CA PRO A 17 10.06 -15.94 16.68
C PRO A 17 10.40 -14.62 17.37
N CYS A 18 10.34 -14.63 18.68
CA CYS A 18 10.90 -13.55 19.47
C CYS A 18 12.43 -13.56 19.33
N GLU A 19 13.01 -12.44 18.97
CA GLU A 19 14.46 -12.29 18.86
C GLU A 19 15.04 -11.97 20.25
N SER A 20 15.31 -13.00 21.06
CA SER A 20 15.98 -12.83 22.34
C SER A 20 17.51 -12.77 22.23
N ASP A 21 18.09 -13.13 21.07
CA ASP A 21 19.53 -13.45 20.96
C ASP A 21 20.22 -12.92 19.70
N SER A 22 19.78 -11.79 19.15
CA SER A 22 20.56 -11.21 18.07
C SER A 22 21.60 -10.24 18.64
N THR A 23 22.86 -10.44 18.28
CA THR A 23 23.98 -9.52 18.41
C THR A 23 23.73 -8.17 17.70
N SER A 24 22.64 -8.05 16.94
CA SER A 24 22.12 -6.81 16.40
C SER A 24 21.15 -6.18 17.41
N LYS A 25 21.47 -5.03 17.96
CA LYS A 25 20.58 -4.15 18.76
C LYS A 25 19.30 -3.71 17.99
N ARG A 26 18.90 -4.49 16.96
CA ARG A 26 17.82 -4.17 16.03
C ARG A 26 16.51 -4.72 16.54
N LEU A 27 15.64 -3.84 17.01
CA LEU A 27 14.20 -4.05 17.22
C LEU A 27 13.82 -5.38 17.92
N GLN A 28 14.30 -5.57 19.15
CA GLN A 28 13.93 -6.73 19.97
C GLN A 28 12.40 -6.81 20.15
N THR A 29 11.80 -7.94 19.80
CA THR A 29 10.43 -8.28 20.21
C THR A 29 10.46 -9.20 21.40
N THR A 30 9.71 -8.86 22.43
CA THR A 30 9.46 -9.73 23.58
C THR A 30 8.42 -10.82 23.30
N LYS A 31 7.76 -10.77 22.14
CA LYS A 31 6.70 -11.71 21.74
C LYS A 31 6.86 -12.13 20.28
N PRO A 32 6.52 -13.38 19.92
CA PRO A 32 6.38 -13.80 18.53
C PRO A 32 5.36 -12.93 17.79
N TRP A 33 5.51 -12.78 16.48
CA TRP A 33 4.56 -12.05 15.65
C TRP A 33 4.34 -12.77 14.33
N SER A 34 3.17 -12.55 13.73
CA SER A 34 2.81 -13.13 12.43
C SER A 34 2.61 -12.06 11.37
N SER A 35 2.95 -12.37 10.13
CA SER A 35 2.77 -11.45 9.02
C SER A 35 2.85 -12.14 7.66
N ALA A 36 2.13 -11.59 6.69
CA ALA A 36 2.30 -11.85 5.25
C ALA A 36 3.04 -10.72 4.52
N ILE A 37 3.77 -9.86 5.26
CA ILE A 37 4.49 -8.72 4.68
C ILE A 37 5.65 -9.13 3.76
N ILE A 38 6.20 -10.34 3.93
CA ILE A 38 7.19 -10.88 3.01
C ILE A 38 6.45 -11.45 1.82
N LYS A 39 6.50 -10.72 0.72
CA LYS A 39 5.86 -11.10 -0.54
C LYS A 39 6.91 -11.52 -1.56
N GLU A 40 6.56 -12.53 -2.34
CA GLU A 40 7.40 -13.14 -3.38
C GLU A 40 6.81 -12.82 -4.75
N PRO A 41 7.63 -12.56 -5.76
CA PRO A 41 7.14 -12.29 -7.11
C PRO A 41 6.46 -13.52 -7.71
N VAL A 42 5.40 -13.27 -8.48
CA VAL A 42 4.65 -14.31 -9.19
C VAL A 42 4.82 -14.13 -10.70
N SER A 43 5.06 -15.24 -11.38
CA SER A 43 5.14 -15.28 -12.84
C SER A 43 3.79 -15.67 -13.47
N GLY A 44 3.47 -15.08 -14.62
CA GLY A 44 2.24 -15.34 -15.35
C GLY A 44 1.01 -14.64 -14.80
N PRO A 45 -0.20 -14.99 -15.29
CA PRO A 45 -1.45 -14.37 -14.89
C PRO A 45 -1.81 -14.72 -13.44
N VAL A 46 -2.17 -13.71 -12.65
CA VAL A 46 -2.66 -13.87 -11.28
C VAL A 46 -4.12 -13.47 -11.23
N ARG A 47 -4.96 -14.33 -10.69
CA ARG A 47 -6.38 -14.05 -10.50
C ARG A 47 -6.55 -13.01 -9.39
N VAL A 48 -7.42 -12.03 -9.65
CA VAL A 48 -7.79 -10.96 -8.74
C VAL A 48 -9.27 -11.05 -8.45
N SER A 49 -9.62 -11.16 -7.18
CA SER A 49 -10.98 -11.18 -6.66
C SER A 49 -11.27 -9.91 -5.86
N THR A 50 -12.50 -9.72 -5.41
CA THR A 50 -12.88 -8.62 -4.50
C THR A 50 -12.15 -8.66 -3.15
N HIS A 51 -11.50 -9.78 -2.83
CA HIS A 51 -10.75 -9.97 -1.58
C HIS A 51 -9.22 -9.96 -1.76
N GLY A 52 -8.73 -9.67 -2.98
CA GLY A 52 -7.32 -9.58 -3.30
C GLY A 52 -6.84 -10.61 -4.32
N LEU A 53 -5.53 -10.83 -4.35
CA LEU A 53 -4.86 -11.70 -5.31
C LEU A 53 -4.86 -13.16 -4.82
N ASP A 54 -5.07 -14.10 -5.76
CA ASP A 54 -4.91 -15.52 -5.46
C ASP A 54 -3.48 -15.80 -4.97
N GLY A 55 -3.37 -16.57 -3.88
CA GLY A 55 -2.10 -16.89 -3.23
C GLY A 55 -1.62 -15.87 -2.20
N ASP A 56 -2.24 -14.69 -2.12
CA ASP A 56 -1.95 -13.70 -1.08
C ASP A 56 -2.75 -13.97 0.19
N GLN A 57 -2.15 -13.64 1.33
CA GLN A 57 -2.78 -13.75 2.65
C GLN A 57 -2.58 -12.47 3.46
N GLN A 58 -3.41 -12.30 4.47
CA GLN A 58 -3.35 -11.21 5.43
C GLN A 58 -3.42 -11.83 6.84
N SER A 59 -2.41 -11.59 7.67
CA SER A 59 -2.34 -12.15 9.03
C SER A 59 -3.26 -11.42 10.02
N ASP A 60 -3.64 -10.20 9.70
CA ASP A 60 -4.51 -9.34 10.49
C ASP A 60 -5.57 -8.77 9.55
N ARG A 61 -6.74 -9.40 9.57
CA ARG A 61 -7.84 -9.02 8.67
C ARG A 61 -8.61 -7.78 9.16
N GLU A 62 -8.54 -7.46 10.43
CA GLU A 62 -9.20 -6.27 10.96
C GLU A 62 -8.47 -4.99 10.53
N SER A 63 -7.13 -4.99 10.69
CA SER A 63 -6.32 -3.80 10.36
C SER A 63 -5.89 -3.74 8.89
N HIS A 64 -5.66 -4.89 8.26
CA HIS A 64 -5.04 -4.99 6.92
C HIS A 64 -5.89 -5.74 5.89
N GLY A 65 -7.13 -6.09 6.22
CA GLY A 65 -8.05 -6.83 5.36
C GLY A 65 -9.28 -6.04 4.94
N GLY A 66 -10.21 -6.76 4.33
CA GLY A 66 -11.47 -6.22 3.82
C GLY A 66 -11.38 -5.75 2.37
N VAL A 67 -12.54 -5.47 1.80
CA VAL A 67 -12.67 -5.11 0.37
C VAL A 67 -11.93 -3.82 0.02
N ASP A 68 -11.83 -2.88 0.96
CA ASP A 68 -11.15 -1.60 0.76
C ASP A 68 -9.62 -1.70 0.76
N LYS A 69 -9.08 -2.82 1.27
CA LYS A 69 -7.65 -3.12 1.33
C LYS A 69 -7.31 -4.39 0.55
N ALA A 70 -8.07 -4.69 -0.51
CA ALA A 70 -7.92 -5.90 -1.30
C ALA A 70 -6.55 -5.98 -1.99
N VAL A 71 -6.04 -4.85 -2.48
CA VAL A 71 -4.77 -4.79 -3.22
C VAL A 71 -3.94 -3.60 -2.72
N LEU A 72 -2.72 -3.86 -2.27
CA LEU A 72 -1.75 -2.82 -1.95
C LEU A 72 -0.88 -2.52 -3.16
N CYS A 73 -0.84 -1.26 -3.57
CA CYS A 73 -0.02 -0.73 -4.64
C CYS A 73 1.13 0.12 -4.10
N TYR A 74 2.26 0.13 -4.82
CA TYR A 74 3.44 0.91 -4.48
C TYR A 74 4.19 1.37 -5.73
N GLY A 75 4.68 2.63 -5.74
CA GLY A 75 5.43 3.19 -6.86
C GLY A 75 6.84 2.60 -6.96
N LEU A 76 7.22 2.11 -8.15
CA LEU A 76 8.56 1.60 -8.42
C LEU A 76 9.64 2.66 -8.17
N GLU A 77 9.31 3.92 -8.44
CA GLU A 77 10.20 5.08 -8.32
C GLU A 77 10.74 5.26 -6.90
N HIS A 78 9.98 4.86 -5.89
CA HIS A 78 10.40 4.97 -4.48
C HIS A 78 11.56 4.05 -4.13
N TYR A 79 11.71 2.90 -4.80
CA TYR A 79 12.78 1.95 -4.54
C TYR A 79 14.17 2.52 -4.78
N ARG A 80 14.31 3.36 -5.82
CA ARG A 80 15.57 4.05 -6.09
C ARG A 80 15.97 4.91 -4.90
N LYS A 81 15.05 5.74 -4.40
CA LYS A 81 15.31 6.61 -3.25
C LYS A 81 15.65 5.83 -1.98
N TRP A 82 14.95 4.73 -1.72
CA TRP A 82 15.25 3.87 -0.58
C TRP A 82 16.63 3.22 -0.67
N ASN A 83 17.06 2.80 -1.85
CA ASN A 83 18.40 2.24 -2.06
C ASN A 83 19.50 3.31 -1.98
N GLU A 84 19.20 4.57 -2.27
CA GLU A 84 20.11 5.69 -2.03
C GLU A 84 20.28 5.97 -0.52
N ILE A 85 19.18 5.92 0.25
CA ILE A 85 19.20 6.13 1.71
C ILE A 85 19.84 4.93 2.45
N TYR A 86 19.57 3.71 1.99
CA TYR A 86 19.99 2.46 2.60
C TYR A 86 20.65 1.53 1.59
N PRO A 87 21.87 1.84 1.10
CA PRO A 87 22.48 1.13 -0.03
C PRO A 87 22.80 -0.35 0.25
N LEU A 88 22.89 -0.75 1.51
CA LEU A 88 23.17 -2.14 1.91
C LEU A 88 21.90 -2.99 2.10
N CYS A 89 20.70 -2.42 1.97
CA CYS A 89 19.46 -3.15 2.23
C CYS A 89 18.92 -3.88 1.00
N GLY A 90 19.18 -3.35 -0.21
CA GLY A 90 18.73 -3.96 -1.46
C GLY A 90 17.19 -3.99 -1.57
N PHE A 91 16.54 -2.84 -1.32
CA PHE A 91 15.09 -2.74 -1.49
C PHE A 91 14.69 -3.05 -2.92
N ASN A 92 13.69 -3.90 -3.09
CA ASN A 92 13.18 -4.36 -4.37
C ASN A 92 11.65 -4.56 -4.32
N PRO A 93 10.97 -4.72 -5.45
CA PRO A 93 9.53 -4.97 -5.51
C PRO A 93 9.06 -6.03 -4.50
N GLY A 94 7.94 -5.74 -3.84
CA GLY A 94 7.43 -6.49 -2.69
C GLY A 94 8.05 -6.05 -1.37
N GLY A 95 9.07 -5.20 -1.39
CA GLY A 95 9.83 -4.74 -0.21
C GLY A 95 9.02 -4.02 0.83
N PHE A 96 7.95 -3.35 0.43
CA PHE A 96 7.02 -2.67 1.32
C PHE A 96 5.76 -3.50 1.61
N GLY A 97 5.70 -4.77 1.15
CA GLY A 97 4.59 -5.67 1.34
C GLY A 97 3.44 -5.44 0.37
N GLU A 98 3.69 -4.71 -0.71
CA GLU A 98 2.72 -4.45 -1.77
C GLU A 98 2.45 -5.70 -2.62
N ASN A 99 1.26 -5.72 -3.24
CA ASN A 99 0.83 -6.71 -4.20
C ASN A 99 1.20 -6.32 -5.64
N LEU A 100 1.05 -5.04 -5.97
CA LEU A 100 1.39 -4.49 -7.28
C LEU A 100 2.47 -3.41 -7.12
N THR A 101 3.60 -3.60 -7.77
CA THR A 101 4.57 -2.53 -7.97
C THR A 101 4.30 -1.89 -9.32
N LEU A 102 3.97 -0.60 -9.32
CA LEU A 102 3.57 0.16 -10.50
C LEU A 102 4.69 1.11 -10.93
N SER A 103 4.97 1.17 -12.22
CA SER A 103 5.89 2.16 -12.80
C SER A 103 5.10 3.30 -13.45
N GLY A 104 5.50 4.53 -13.17
CA GLY A 104 4.86 5.75 -13.66
C GLY A 104 3.75 6.29 -12.76
N LEU A 105 3.55 5.72 -11.56
CA LEU A 105 2.56 6.18 -10.58
C LEU A 105 3.15 6.24 -9.18
N THR A 106 2.91 7.36 -8.51
CA THR A 106 3.13 7.52 -7.08
C THR A 106 1.88 8.09 -6.41
N GLU A 107 1.91 8.36 -5.14
CA GLU A 107 0.82 8.95 -4.36
C GLU A 107 0.37 10.34 -4.89
N ARG A 108 1.22 10.98 -5.71
CA ARG A 108 0.93 12.29 -6.31
C ARG A 108 0.08 12.19 -7.55
N GLU A 109 0.23 11.14 -8.33
CA GLU A 109 -0.46 10.93 -9.61
C GLU A 109 -1.81 10.27 -9.46
N VAL A 110 -2.08 9.60 -8.32
CA VAL A 110 -3.32 8.85 -8.09
C VAL A 110 -4.25 9.58 -7.12
N CYS A 111 -5.57 9.53 -7.40
CA CYS A 111 -6.59 10.14 -6.56
C CYS A 111 -7.54 9.08 -6.00
N VAL A 112 -8.12 9.34 -4.82
CA VAL A 112 -9.17 8.46 -4.26
C VAL A 112 -10.36 8.45 -5.19
N GLY A 113 -10.92 7.27 -5.44
CA GLY A 113 -11.99 7.05 -6.41
C GLY A 113 -11.52 6.92 -7.86
N ASP A 114 -10.23 7.12 -8.17
CA ASP A 114 -9.71 6.79 -9.49
C ASP A 114 -10.00 5.32 -9.80
N GLN A 115 -10.53 5.07 -11.00
CA GLN A 115 -10.67 3.72 -11.51
C GLN A 115 -9.61 3.45 -12.58
N TRP A 116 -8.86 2.39 -12.35
CA TRP A 116 -7.77 1.95 -13.21
C TRP A 116 -8.07 0.56 -13.75
N GLU A 117 -7.93 0.38 -15.05
CA GLU A 117 -8.21 -0.88 -15.75
C GLU A 117 -6.91 -1.54 -16.25
N ALA A 118 -6.75 -2.84 -16.00
CA ALA A 118 -5.70 -3.67 -16.56
C ALA A 118 -6.26 -5.05 -16.94
N SER A 119 -6.16 -5.43 -18.21
CA SER A 119 -6.59 -6.76 -18.72
C SER A 119 -8.03 -7.13 -18.34
N GLY A 120 -8.93 -6.13 -18.28
CA GLY A 120 -10.34 -6.32 -17.93
C GLY A 120 -10.63 -6.28 -16.42
N VAL A 121 -9.61 -6.21 -15.56
CA VAL A 121 -9.75 -5.98 -14.10
C VAL A 121 -9.86 -4.50 -13.85
N VAL A 122 -10.82 -4.07 -13.01
CA VAL A 122 -10.97 -2.67 -12.60
C VAL A 122 -10.65 -2.55 -11.11
N PHE A 123 -9.66 -1.73 -10.82
CA PHE A 123 -9.23 -1.32 -9.47
C PHE A 123 -9.74 0.08 -9.18
N GLU A 124 -10.27 0.32 -7.98
CA GLU A 124 -10.64 1.66 -7.52
C GLU A 124 -9.80 2.02 -6.28
N ILE A 125 -9.18 3.19 -6.32
CA ILE A 125 -8.36 3.65 -5.19
C ILE A 125 -9.28 4.00 -4.01
N SER A 126 -9.10 3.29 -2.91
CA SER A 126 -9.94 3.36 -1.72
C SER A 126 -9.37 4.23 -0.61
N GLN A 127 -8.04 4.20 -0.43
CA GLN A 127 -7.37 4.95 0.64
C GLN A 127 -5.85 4.95 0.50
N PRO A 128 -5.15 5.94 1.10
CA PRO A 128 -3.72 5.84 1.37
C PRO A 128 -3.41 4.68 2.32
N ARG A 129 -2.21 4.14 2.23
CA ARG A 129 -1.72 3.19 3.22
C ARG A 129 -1.19 3.94 4.45
N GLN A 130 -1.47 3.40 5.62
CA GLN A 130 -0.79 3.76 6.87
C GLN A 130 0.29 2.70 7.13
N PRO A 131 1.59 3.09 7.17
CA PRO A 131 2.65 2.13 7.38
C PRO A 131 2.62 1.60 8.83
N CYS A 132 2.80 0.30 9.01
CA CYS A 132 2.80 -0.32 10.33
C CYS A 132 4.22 -0.72 10.79
N TRP A 133 4.39 -0.96 12.08
CA TRP A 133 5.65 -1.36 12.70
C TRP A 133 6.30 -2.62 12.09
N LYS A 134 5.52 -3.50 11.47
CA LYS A 134 6.01 -4.72 10.80
C LYS A 134 6.97 -4.41 9.65
N LEU A 135 6.83 -3.25 9.00
CA LEU A 135 7.74 -2.79 7.96
C LEU A 135 9.16 -2.54 8.52
N ALA A 136 9.25 -1.84 9.65
CA ALA A 136 10.52 -1.61 10.34
C ALA A 136 11.19 -2.93 10.76
N ARG A 137 10.39 -3.90 11.20
CA ARG A 137 10.85 -5.24 11.57
C ARG A 137 11.41 -6.02 10.39
N ARG A 138 10.69 -6.03 9.28
CA ARG A 138 11.11 -6.72 8.06
C ARG A 138 12.53 -6.31 7.65
N TRP A 139 12.82 -5.03 7.71
CA TRP A 139 14.10 -4.47 7.26
C TRP A 139 15.12 -4.26 8.38
N GLY A 140 14.73 -4.45 9.64
CA GLY A 140 15.59 -4.17 10.80
C GLY A 140 15.96 -2.69 10.93
N ILE A 141 15.14 -1.78 10.39
CA ILE A 141 15.36 -0.34 10.37
C ILE A 141 14.30 0.33 11.23
N LYS A 142 14.67 0.77 12.44
CA LYS A 142 13.77 1.36 13.43
C LYS A 142 13.04 2.60 12.89
N GLU A 143 13.75 3.41 12.14
CA GLU A 143 13.26 4.71 11.65
C GLU A 143 12.42 4.60 10.37
N LEU A 144 12.33 3.41 9.76
CA LEU A 144 11.75 3.26 8.42
C LEU A 144 10.29 3.71 8.36
N VAL A 145 9.47 3.35 9.36
CA VAL A 145 8.05 3.76 9.40
C VAL A 145 7.94 5.28 9.45
N ARG A 146 8.70 5.94 10.33
CA ARG A 146 8.73 7.39 10.44
C ARG A 146 9.16 8.05 9.13
N GLN A 147 10.21 7.55 8.49
CA GLN A 147 10.72 8.10 7.23
C GLN A 147 9.72 7.92 6.07
N VAL A 148 9.04 6.77 5.99
CA VAL A 148 7.95 6.55 5.01
C VAL A 148 6.83 7.57 5.21
N THR A 149 6.49 7.87 6.46
CA THR A 149 5.48 8.89 6.82
C THR A 149 5.96 10.29 6.40
N GLU A 150 7.15 10.68 6.79
CA GLU A 150 7.74 12.01 6.48
C GLU A 150 7.89 12.25 4.96
N LEU A 151 8.20 11.19 4.20
CA LEU A 151 8.33 11.25 2.75
C LEU A 151 6.99 11.12 2.02
N THR A 152 5.89 10.88 2.75
CA THR A 152 4.54 10.67 2.19
C THR A 152 4.50 9.65 1.05
N ASN A 153 5.25 8.55 1.19
CA ASN A 153 5.38 7.50 0.18
C ASN A 153 5.09 6.07 0.70
N PRO A 154 3.99 5.83 1.42
CA PRO A 154 3.66 4.51 1.96
C PRO A 154 2.99 3.57 0.96
N GLY A 155 2.52 4.05 -0.20
CA GLY A 155 1.65 3.35 -1.12
C GLY A 155 0.16 3.62 -0.85
N TRP A 156 -0.69 2.94 -1.58
CA TRP A 156 -2.15 3.07 -1.48
C TRP A 156 -2.84 1.73 -1.66
N TYR A 157 -4.08 1.65 -1.14
CA TYR A 157 -4.94 0.49 -1.32
C TYR A 157 -5.95 0.72 -2.44
N CYS A 158 -6.31 -0.39 -3.08
CA CYS A 158 -7.40 -0.45 -4.04
C CYS A 158 -8.40 -1.52 -3.62
N ARG A 159 -9.69 -1.23 -3.85
CA ARG A 159 -10.72 -2.27 -3.96
C ARG A 159 -10.81 -2.76 -5.39
N VAL A 160 -11.36 -3.95 -5.58
CA VAL A 160 -11.55 -4.55 -6.89
C VAL A 160 -13.01 -4.42 -7.29
N ILE A 161 -13.29 -3.56 -8.27
CA ILE A 161 -14.65 -3.33 -8.80
C ILE A 161 -15.04 -4.42 -9.77
N LYS A 162 -14.11 -4.82 -10.66
CA LYS A 162 -14.33 -5.90 -11.62
C LYS A 162 -13.21 -6.92 -11.49
N PRO A 163 -13.51 -8.14 -11.03
CA PRO A 163 -12.54 -9.23 -10.94
C PRO A 163 -12.05 -9.72 -12.31
N GLY A 164 -10.90 -10.41 -12.32
CA GLY A 164 -10.31 -10.99 -13.52
C GLY A 164 -8.92 -11.56 -13.26
N ALA A 165 -8.00 -11.39 -14.20
CA ALA A 165 -6.60 -11.77 -14.04
C ALA A 165 -5.68 -10.71 -14.64
N VAL A 166 -4.55 -10.46 -13.98
CA VAL A 166 -3.52 -9.51 -14.41
C VAL A 166 -2.15 -10.17 -14.45
N SER A 167 -1.26 -9.65 -15.27
CA SER A 167 0.13 -10.13 -15.38
C SER A 167 1.11 -8.97 -15.20
N ALA A 168 2.30 -9.27 -14.69
CA ALA A 168 3.40 -8.34 -14.79
C ALA A 168 3.67 -7.99 -16.26
N GLY A 169 4.01 -6.74 -16.55
CA GLY A 169 4.15 -6.21 -17.91
C GLY A 169 2.84 -5.70 -18.53
N SER A 170 1.68 -5.88 -17.88
CA SER A 170 0.42 -5.31 -18.38
C SER A 170 0.38 -3.79 -18.19
N THR A 171 -0.13 -3.08 -19.20
CA THR A 171 -0.51 -1.67 -19.04
C THR A 171 -1.72 -1.55 -18.12
N ILE A 172 -1.71 -0.54 -17.26
CA ILE A 172 -2.83 -0.14 -16.44
C ILE A 172 -3.22 1.28 -16.82
N SER A 173 -4.49 1.51 -17.17
CA SER A 173 -5.00 2.76 -17.73
C SER A 173 -6.05 3.39 -16.82
N LEU A 174 -5.97 4.71 -16.62
CA LEU A 174 -6.98 5.48 -15.91
C LEU A 174 -8.24 5.55 -16.77
N ILE A 175 -9.36 5.04 -16.28
CA ILE A 175 -10.67 5.04 -16.97
C ILE A 175 -11.68 6.02 -16.36
N ALA A 176 -11.51 6.38 -15.07
CA ALA A 176 -12.34 7.40 -14.43
C ALA A 176 -11.56 8.11 -13.31
N ARG A 177 -11.79 9.44 -13.17
CA ARG A 177 -11.25 10.26 -12.08
C ARG A 177 -12.34 11.21 -11.55
N PRO A 178 -13.19 10.73 -10.66
CA PRO A 178 -14.31 11.55 -10.15
C PRO A 178 -13.86 12.66 -9.20
N PHE A 179 -12.73 12.50 -8.51
CA PHE A 179 -12.24 13.41 -7.48
C PHE A 179 -10.79 13.88 -7.74
N PRO A 180 -10.53 14.70 -8.79
CA PRO A 180 -9.17 15.05 -9.24
C PRO A 180 -8.36 15.84 -8.21
N ASN A 181 -9.03 16.50 -7.27
CA ASN A 181 -8.39 17.30 -6.21
C ASN A 181 -7.99 16.46 -4.98
N TRP A 182 -8.32 15.16 -4.95
CA TRP A 182 -8.11 14.28 -3.81
C TRP A 182 -7.02 13.25 -4.07
N SER A 183 -5.80 13.73 -4.36
CA SER A 183 -4.66 12.83 -4.49
C SER A 183 -4.39 12.09 -3.19
N VAL A 184 -3.87 10.87 -3.30
CA VAL A 184 -3.42 10.08 -2.15
C VAL A 184 -2.41 10.86 -1.32
N HIS A 185 -1.51 11.59 -1.98
CA HIS A 185 -0.52 12.44 -1.33
C HIS A 185 -1.17 13.54 -0.46
N ARG A 186 -2.18 14.24 -0.96
CA ARG A 186 -2.93 15.26 -0.20
C ARG A 186 -3.54 14.69 1.08
N LEU A 187 -4.17 13.51 0.98
CA LEU A 187 -4.76 12.86 2.16
C LEU A 187 -3.71 12.42 3.19
N LEU A 188 -2.52 11.99 2.72
CA LEU A 188 -1.40 11.68 3.62
C LEU A 188 -0.89 12.92 4.33
N GLU A 189 -0.76 14.04 3.63
CA GLU A 189 -0.36 15.31 4.26
C GLU A 189 -1.37 15.73 5.34
N MET A 190 -2.68 15.65 5.06
CA MET A 190 -3.73 15.96 6.04
C MET A 190 -3.65 15.06 7.28
N LEU A 191 -3.49 13.75 7.10
CA LEU A 191 -3.38 12.80 8.20
C LEU A 191 -2.13 13.06 9.06
N PHE A 192 -0.98 13.26 8.44
CA PHE A 192 0.29 13.38 9.15
C PHE A 192 0.52 14.77 9.77
N GLN A 193 -0.11 15.80 9.22
CA GLN A 193 -0.08 17.15 9.81
C GLN A 193 -1.12 17.34 10.94
N GLY A 194 -2.06 16.40 11.09
CA GLY A 194 -3.08 16.41 12.12
C GLY A 194 -4.05 17.60 12.01
N ARG A 195 -4.23 18.17 10.82
CA ARG A 195 -5.07 19.35 10.59
C ARG A 195 -6.00 19.16 9.41
N VAL A 196 -7.25 18.92 9.71
CA VAL A 196 -8.34 19.01 8.73
C VAL A 196 -9.12 20.28 9.04
N SER A 197 -9.14 21.24 8.10
CA SER A 197 -9.97 22.44 8.24
C SER A 197 -11.46 22.08 8.23
N GLU A 198 -12.35 22.95 8.72
CA GLU A 198 -13.80 22.69 8.67
C GLU A 198 -14.31 22.47 7.24
N GLU A 199 -13.83 23.27 6.27
CA GLU A 199 -14.13 23.06 4.86
C GLU A 199 -13.63 21.69 4.38
N GLY A 200 -12.41 21.30 4.78
CA GLY A 200 -11.86 19.98 4.46
C GLY A 200 -12.65 18.82 5.07
N ARG A 201 -13.33 19.02 6.22
CA ARG A 201 -14.22 18.00 6.82
C ARG A 201 -15.45 17.77 5.96
N VAL A 202 -16.09 18.83 5.48
CA VAL A 202 -17.25 18.74 4.57
C VAL A 202 -16.88 18.04 3.28
N ASP A 203 -15.77 18.45 2.68
CA ASP A 203 -15.27 17.81 1.45
C ASP A 203 -14.96 16.31 1.64
N LEU A 204 -14.43 15.91 2.83
CA LEU A 204 -14.16 14.50 3.14
C LEU A 204 -15.44 13.67 3.32
N GLU A 205 -16.53 14.27 3.79
CA GLU A 205 -17.83 13.59 3.89
C GLU A 205 -18.40 13.26 2.51
N GLU A 206 -18.16 14.13 1.51
CA GLU A 206 -18.57 13.93 0.12
C GLU A 206 -17.67 12.98 -0.65
N LEU A 207 -16.46 12.69 -0.17
CA LEU A 207 -15.50 11.80 -0.81
C LEU A 207 -15.91 10.33 -0.61
N LEU A 208 -17.02 9.91 -1.19
CA LEU A 208 -17.64 8.59 -0.98
C LEU A 208 -16.71 7.39 -1.22
N PRO A 209 -15.79 7.41 -2.21
CA PRO A 209 -14.88 6.29 -2.42
C PRO A 209 -13.84 6.10 -1.31
N LEU A 210 -13.59 7.13 -0.48
CA LEU A 210 -12.68 6.98 0.67
C LEU A 210 -13.25 5.96 1.67
N SER A 211 -12.42 4.99 2.09
CA SER A 211 -12.86 4.00 3.07
C SER A 211 -13.33 4.66 4.36
N GLU A 212 -14.35 4.08 4.97
CA GLU A 212 -14.92 4.61 6.22
C GLU A 212 -13.90 4.62 7.36
N ALA A 213 -13.07 3.57 7.46
CA ALA A 213 -12.02 3.48 8.46
C ALA A 213 -11.01 4.64 8.34
N TYR A 214 -10.55 4.94 7.11
CA TYR A 214 -9.59 6.02 6.89
C TYR A 214 -10.22 7.39 7.12
N ARG A 215 -11.47 7.58 6.70
CA ARG A 215 -12.24 8.80 6.97
C ARG A 215 -12.36 9.05 8.46
N SER A 216 -12.71 8.01 9.23
CA SER A 216 -12.82 8.09 10.69
C SER A 216 -11.49 8.48 11.33
N ASP A 217 -10.36 7.98 10.83
CA ASP A 217 -9.03 8.34 11.34
C ASP A 217 -8.68 9.82 11.07
N LEU A 218 -9.07 10.35 9.89
CA LEU A 218 -8.88 11.77 9.55
C LEU A 218 -9.75 12.72 10.39
N LEU A 219 -10.94 12.28 10.78
CA LEU A 219 -11.93 13.09 11.50
C LEU A 219 -11.83 12.98 13.02
N ARG A 220 -10.97 12.07 13.54
CA ARG A 220 -10.68 12.01 14.99
C ARG A 220 -9.97 13.28 15.44
N GLU A 221 -10.50 13.88 16.52
CA GLU A 221 -9.90 15.00 17.25
C GLU A 221 -8.76 14.55 18.15
#